data_890d90cb7361ef16850101cc849bba82
#
_entry.id   890d90cb7361ef16850101cc849bba82
#
_cell.length_a   1.000
_cell.length_b   1.000
_cell.length_c   1.000
_cell.angle_alpha   90.00
_cell.angle_beta   90.00
_cell.angle_gamma   90.00
#
_symmetry.space_group_name_H-M   'P 1'
#
loop_
_entity.id
_entity.type
_entity.pdbx_description
1 polymer ?
#
loop_
_entity_poly.entity_id
_entity_poly.type
_entity_poly.pdbx_seq_one_letter_code
_entity_poly.pdbx_strand_id
1 'polypeptide(L)'
;DLENARASLRLARLELSYGTVNAPISGVVATRNIKPGNLVQINTPIFTIVDNSQLEATLNAPEREIETLKAGQAVQLSVDALPGKTFPGRIDRVSPVVDSGSGTFRVICAFDGGGLLQPGMFGRIRIEYDQRANALVIPRTALLEDGSAPAVYTVKADKAARVALKLGYVDGEWVEVRDGLRQGDPVVIAGKAALREGSAVQVIGAGAAASKPAAATQAAQ
;
A
#
# COMPACT_ATOMS: atom_id res chain seq x y z
N ASP A 1 0.94 -3.07 -67.42
CA ASP A 1 2.37 -3.37 -67.23
C ASP A 1 3.02 -2.58 -66.08
N LEU A 2 2.86 -1.24 -66.01
CA LEU A 2 3.47 -0.43 -64.95
C LEU A 2 2.88 -0.75 -63.58
N GLU A 3 1.58 -0.98 -63.47
CA GLU A 3 0.92 -1.33 -62.21
C GLU A 3 1.37 -2.69 -61.69
N ASN A 4 1.47 -3.68 -62.58
CA ASN A 4 1.97 -5.00 -62.25
C ASN A 4 3.44 -4.95 -61.77
N ALA A 5 4.29 -4.17 -62.41
CA ALA A 5 5.67 -3.97 -62.00
C ALA A 5 5.78 -3.30 -60.61
N ARG A 6 4.91 -2.31 -60.31
CA ARG A 6 4.82 -1.66 -59.00
C ARG A 6 4.31 -2.62 -57.92
N ALA A 7 3.33 -3.48 -58.26
CA ALA A 7 2.83 -4.50 -57.34
C ALA A 7 3.93 -5.53 -56.97
N SER A 8 4.65 -6.02 -57.99
CA SER A 8 5.78 -6.95 -57.80
C SER A 8 6.89 -6.33 -56.95
N LEU A 9 7.23 -5.06 -57.18
CA LEU A 9 8.21 -4.35 -56.37
C LEU A 9 7.77 -4.19 -54.92
N ARG A 10 6.49 -3.89 -54.66
CA ARG A 10 5.94 -3.82 -53.30
C ARG A 10 6.04 -5.16 -52.59
N LEU A 11 5.68 -6.25 -53.27
CA LEU A 11 5.77 -7.60 -52.71
C LEU A 11 7.22 -7.96 -52.34
N ALA A 12 8.16 -7.75 -53.26
CA ALA A 12 9.58 -8.03 -53.02
C ALA A 12 10.15 -7.18 -51.84
N ARG A 13 9.72 -5.91 -51.70
CA ARG A 13 10.10 -5.07 -50.56
C ARG A 13 9.48 -5.56 -49.25
N LEU A 14 8.26 -6.04 -49.26
CA LEU A 14 7.60 -6.64 -48.09
C LEU A 14 8.34 -7.91 -47.66
N GLU A 15 8.65 -8.81 -48.58
CA GLU A 15 9.42 -10.03 -48.30
C GLU A 15 10.81 -9.69 -47.73
N LEU A 16 11.49 -8.70 -48.28
CA LEU A 16 12.76 -8.23 -47.73
C LEU A 16 12.62 -7.68 -46.30
N SER A 17 11.50 -6.98 -46.01
CA SER A 17 11.26 -6.41 -44.68
C SER A 17 11.08 -7.47 -43.59
N TYR A 18 10.59 -8.65 -43.96
CA TYR A 18 10.49 -9.79 -43.03
C TYR A 18 11.83 -10.36 -42.60
N GLY A 19 12.92 -10.06 -43.34
CA GLY A 19 14.27 -10.39 -42.92
C GLY A 19 14.79 -9.60 -41.72
N THR A 20 14.07 -8.55 -41.30
CA THR A 20 14.45 -7.71 -40.16
C THR A 20 13.33 -7.72 -39.11
N VAL A 21 13.62 -8.22 -37.93
CA VAL A 21 12.67 -8.25 -36.79
C VAL A 21 12.96 -7.05 -35.89
N ASN A 22 12.02 -6.12 -35.84
CA ASN A 22 12.11 -4.93 -35.00
C ASN A 22 11.39 -5.13 -33.67
N ALA A 23 11.89 -4.55 -32.60
CA ALA A 23 11.21 -4.50 -31.31
C ALA A 23 9.94 -3.63 -31.42
N PRO A 24 8.76 -4.14 -31.05
CA PRO A 24 7.50 -3.39 -31.11
C PRO A 24 7.36 -2.36 -29.99
N ILE A 25 8.13 -2.48 -28.93
CA ILE A 25 8.14 -1.60 -27.77
C ILE A 25 9.58 -1.24 -27.36
N SER A 26 9.72 -0.11 -26.67
CA SER A 26 10.96 0.22 -25.97
C SER A 26 11.05 -0.63 -24.68
N GLY A 27 12.24 -1.04 -24.30
CA GLY A 27 12.42 -1.85 -23.09
C GLY A 27 13.74 -2.58 -23.05
N VAL A 28 13.84 -3.52 -22.12
CA VAL A 28 15.03 -4.35 -21.90
C VAL A 28 14.75 -5.77 -22.36
N VAL A 29 15.68 -6.40 -23.06
CA VAL A 29 15.59 -7.80 -23.45
C VAL A 29 15.76 -8.67 -22.21
N ALA A 30 14.67 -9.28 -21.74
CA ALA A 30 14.66 -10.18 -20.58
C ALA A 30 15.21 -11.56 -20.96
N THR A 31 14.81 -12.10 -22.12
CA THR A 31 15.29 -13.40 -22.59
C THR A 31 15.52 -13.38 -24.09
N ARG A 32 16.53 -14.12 -24.51
CA ARG A 32 16.80 -14.46 -25.90
C ARG A 32 16.69 -15.95 -26.09
N ASN A 33 15.70 -16.39 -26.89
CA ASN A 33 15.40 -17.82 -27.07
C ASN A 33 16.11 -18.44 -28.30
N ILE A 34 16.77 -17.62 -29.10
CA ILE A 34 17.43 -18.06 -30.34
C ILE A 34 18.92 -17.72 -30.34
N LYS A 35 19.67 -18.50 -31.12
CA LYS A 35 21.08 -18.28 -31.41
C LYS A 35 21.29 -18.27 -32.93
N PRO A 36 22.36 -17.65 -33.44
CA PRO A 36 22.73 -17.79 -34.85
C PRO A 36 22.81 -19.25 -35.24
N GLY A 37 22.23 -19.61 -36.39
CA GLY A 37 22.14 -20.99 -36.86
C GLY A 37 20.86 -21.74 -36.45
N ASN A 38 20.01 -21.18 -35.57
CA ASN A 38 18.73 -21.80 -35.29
C ASN A 38 17.73 -21.62 -36.46
N LEU A 39 16.97 -22.67 -36.73
CA LEU A 39 15.81 -22.57 -37.61
C LEU A 39 14.66 -21.87 -36.86
N VAL A 40 14.13 -20.82 -37.44
CA VAL A 40 12.99 -20.05 -36.91
C VAL A 40 11.75 -20.39 -37.71
N GLN A 41 10.68 -20.81 -37.04
CA GLN A 41 9.37 -21.09 -37.62
C GLN A 41 8.39 -19.99 -37.27
N ILE A 42 7.22 -19.98 -37.94
CA ILE A 42 6.13 -19.07 -37.59
C ILE A 42 5.75 -19.29 -36.12
N ASN A 43 5.56 -18.19 -35.38
CA ASN A 43 5.25 -18.16 -33.94
C ASN A 43 6.37 -18.64 -32.99
N THR A 44 7.60 -18.79 -33.49
CA THR A 44 8.73 -19.05 -32.58
C THR A 44 9.06 -17.79 -31.80
N PRO A 45 8.98 -17.79 -30.45
CA PRO A 45 9.39 -16.65 -29.65
C PRO A 45 10.90 -16.44 -29.74
N ILE A 46 11.34 -15.30 -30.24
CA ILE A 46 12.75 -14.95 -30.41
C ILE A 46 13.32 -14.20 -29.23
N PHE A 47 12.63 -13.15 -28.81
CA PHE A 47 13.00 -12.30 -27.66
C PHE A 47 11.78 -12.04 -26.78
N THR A 48 12.02 -11.92 -25.49
CA THR A 48 11.06 -11.31 -24.56
C THR A 48 11.59 -9.94 -24.17
N ILE A 49 10.80 -8.89 -24.46
CA ILE A 49 11.13 -7.51 -24.12
C ILE A 49 10.20 -7.07 -23.00
N VAL A 50 10.77 -6.48 -21.96
CA VAL A 50 10.03 -5.97 -20.80
C VAL A 50 10.21 -4.46 -20.73
N ASP A 51 9.09 -3.76 -20.67
CA ASP A 51 9.06 -2.33 -20.40
C ASP A 51 9.04 -2.11 -18.89
N ASN A 52 10.12 -1.52 -18.34
CA ASN A 52 10.25 -1.22 -16.93
C ASN A 52 9.95 0.25 -16.62
N SER A 53 9.41 1.01 -17.56
CA SER A 53 9.11 2.44 -17.36
C SER A 53 7.97 2.66 -16.38
N GLN A 54 7.01 1.74 -16.36
CA GLN A 54 5.90 1.75 -15.42
C GLN A 54 5.72 0.34 -14.83
N LEU A 55 5.74 0.25 -13.53
CA LEU A 55 5.56 -1.00 -12.82
C LEU A 55 4.21 -1.02 -12.13
N GLU A 56 3.48 -2.09 -12.32
CA GLU A 56 2.21 -2.32 -11.65
C GLU A 56 2.38 -3.42 -10.59
N ALA A 57 1.81 -3.16 -9.41
CA ALA A 57 1.63 -4.20 -8.41
C ALA A 57 0.15 -4.47 -8.22
N THR A 58 -0.21 -5.75 -8.25
CA THR A 58 -1.58 -6.20 -8.00
C THR A 58 -1.68 -6.71 -6.57
N LEU A 59 -2.69 -6.24 -5.86
CA LEU A 59 -3.07 -6.77 -4.54
C LEU A 59 -4.55 -7.12 -4.52
N ASN A 60 -4.91 -8.07 -3.66
CA ASN A 60 -6.30 -8.43 -3.39
C ASN A 60 -6.70 -7.86 -2.03
N ALA A 61 -7.69 -6.99 -2.02
CA ALA A 61 -8.21 -6.34 -0.81
C ALA A 61 -9.54 -7.00 -0.39
N PRO A 62 -9.82 -7.15 0.91
CA PRO A 62 -11.10 -7.65 1.39
C PRO A 62 -12.27 -6.77 0.95
N GLU A 63 -13.42 -7.36 0.64
CA GLU A 63 -14.63 -6.66 0.17
C GLU A 63 -15.04 -5.48 1.06
N ARG A 64 -14.88 -5.59 2.37
CA ARG A 64 -15.19 -4.52 3.33
C ARG A 64 -14.45 -3.20 3.08
N GLU A 65 -13.33 -3.24 2.34
CA GLU A 65 -12.50 -2.06 2.04
C GLU A 65 -12.88 -1.39 0.70
N ILE A 66 -13.92 -1.90 0.00
CA ILE A 66 -14.27 -1.45 -1.35
C ILE A 66 -14.71 0.02 -1.40
N GLU A 67 -15.34 0.51 -0.34
CA GLU A 67 -15.74 1.91 -0.23
C GLU A 67 -14.56 2.83 0.14
N THR A 68 -13.54 2.26 0.73
CA THR A 68 -12.37 2.97 1.29
C THR A 68 -11.29 3.19 0.24
N LEU A 69 -11.05 2.19 -0.61
CA LEU A 69 -10.00 2.22 -1.62
C LEU A 69 -10.49 2.85 -2.92
N LYS A 70 -9.81 3.90 -3.37
CA LYS A 70 -10.17 4.66 -4.57
C LYS A 70 -8.94 4.91 -5.44
N ALA A 71 -9.15 4.99 -6.76
CA ALA A 71 -8.11 5.39 -7.68
C ALA A 71 -7.55 6.78 -7.30
N GLY A 72 -6.25 6.97 -7.48
CA GLY A 72 -5.53 8.20 -7.15
C GLY A 72 -4.98 8.27 -5.72
N GLN A 73 -5.38 7.38 -4.81
CA GLN A 73 -4.83 7.35 -3.45
C GLN A 73 -3.33 7.04 -3.45
N ALA A 74 -2.59 7.74 -2.59
CA ALA A 74 -1.16 7.53 -2.42
C ALA A 74 -0.89 6.19 -1.74
N VAL A 75 0.13 5.48 -2.24
CA VAL A 75 0.59 4.22 -1.68
C VAL A 75 2.11 4.22 -1.57
N GLN A 76 2.64 3.42 -0.68
CA GLN A 76 4.08 3.22 -0.53
C GLN A 76 4.38 1.73 -0.62
N LEU A 77 5.29 1.37 -1.52
CA LEU A 77 5.79 0.01 -1.67
C LEU A 77 7.14 -0.12 -0.96
N SER A 78 7.28 -1.14 -0.15
CA SER A 78 8.56 -1.62 0.38
C SER A 78 8.81 -3.04 -0.12
N VAL A 79 9.99 -3.30 -0.67
CA VAL A 79 10.36 -4.63 -1.18
C VAL A 79 11.46 -5.23 -0.32
N ASP A 80 11.35 -6.51 -0.05
CA ASP A 80 12.30 -7.21 0.83
C ASP A 80 13.71 -7.30 0.20
N ALA A 81 13.79 -7.24 -1.14
CA ALA A 81 15.06 -7.20 -1.88
C ALA A 81 15.84 -5.89 -1.72
N LEU A 82 15.19 -4.79 -1.29
CA LEU A 82 15.79 -3.47 -1.13
C LEU A 82 15.45 -2.90 0.25
N PRO A 83 16.05 -3.45 1.33
CA PRO A 83 15.72 -3.05 2.70
C PRO A 83 15.99 -1.56 2.92
N GLY A 84 15.08 -0.89 3.61
CA GLY A 84 15.17 0.53 3.93
C GLY A 84 14.77 1.48 2.78
N LYS A 85 14.44 0.97 1.59
CA LYS A 85 13.89 1.78 0.49
C LYS A 85 12.37 1.64 0.41
N THR A 86 11.72 2.78 0.22
CA THR A 86 10.28 2.86 -0.05
C THR A 86 10.07 3.55 -1.40
N PHE A 87 9.14 3.04 -2.16
CA PHE A 87 8.81 3.56 -3.48
C PHE A 87 7.40 4.15 -3.42
N PRO A 88 7.26 5.45 -3.69
CA PRO A 88 5.96 6.08 -3.76
C PRO A 88 5.21 5.60 -5.01
N GLY A 89 3.90 5.49 -4.89
CA GLY A 89 3.02 5.11 -5.96
C GLY A 89 1.60 5.60 -5.71
N ARG A 90 0.70 5.17 -6.56
CA ARG A 90 -0.72 5.48 -6.43
C ARG A 90 -1.57 4.28 -6.83
N ILE A 91 -2.79 4.22 -6.32
CA ILE A 91 -3.81 3.30 -6.85
C ILE A 91 -4.17 3.79 -8.24
N ASP A 92 -3.90 2.97 -9.26
CA ASP A 92 -4.27 3.24 -10.63
C ASP A 92 -5.74 2.92 -10.86
N ARG A 93 -6.15 1.70 -10.47
CA ARG A 93 -7.53 1.25 -10.63
C ARG A 93 -7.94 0.24 -9.58
N VAL A 94 -9.23 0.27 -9.25
CA VAL A 94 -9.90 -0.68 -8.36
C VAL A 94 -10.89 -1.48 -9.18
N SER A 95 -10.83 -2.81 -9.07
CA SER A 95 -11.79 -3.68 -9.76
C SER A 95 -13.21 -3.46 -9.21
N PRO A 96 -14.20 -3.26 -10.07
CA PRO A 96 -15.60 -3.19 -9.64
C PRO A 96 -16.21 -4.56 -9.31
N VAL A 97 -15.44 -5.65 -9.50
CA VAL A 97 -15.91 -7.02 -9.31
C VAL A 97 -15.20 -7.64 -8.11
N VAL A 98 -15.99 -8.20 -7.19
CA VAL A 98 -15.54 -9.00 -6.07
C VAL A 98 -15.51 -10.47 -6.49
N ASP A 99 -14.42 -11.15 -6.20
CA ASP A 99 -14.30 -12.60 -6.36
C ASP A 99 -15.06 -13.28 -5.22
N SER A 100 -16.12 -14.00 -5.56
CA SER A 100 -17.01 -14.64 -4.58
C SER A 100 -16.36 -15.82 -3.85
N GLY A 101 -15.31 -16.40 -4.38
CA GLY A 101 -14.60 -17.51 -3.76
C GLY A 101 -13.67 -17.06 -2.65
N SER A 102 -13.03 -15.89 -2.81
CA SER A 102 -12.07 -15.35 -1.85
C SER A 102 -12.63 -14.18 -1.01
N GLY A 103 -13.77 -13.58 -1.41
CA GLY A 103 -14.32 -12.37 -0.77
C GLY A 103 -13.39 -11.16 -0.93
N THR A 104 -12.62 -11.11 -2.02
CA THR A 104 -11.66 -10.02 -2.27
C THR A 104 -11.91 -9.36 -3.62
N PHE A 105 -11.44 -8.13 -3.76
CA PHE A 105 -11.38 -7.43 -5.04
C PHE A 105 -9.95 -7.03 -5.39
N ARG A 106 -9.70 -6.89 -6.67
CA ARG A 106 -8.36 -6.58 -7.18
C ARG A 106 -8.12 -5.08 -7.19
N VAL A 107 -6.97 -4.66 -6.66
CA VAL A 107 -6.47 -3.29 -6.73
C VAL A 107 -5.14 -3.31 -7.46
N ILE A 108 -4.98 -2.40 -8.41
CA ILE A 108 -3.75 -2.22 -9.17
C ILE A 108 -3.14 -0.89 -8.80
N CYS A 109 -1.90 -0.94 -8.36
CA CYS A 109 -1.11 0.21 -7.97
C CYS A 109 0.02 0.41 -8.96
N ALA A 110 0.22 1.64 -9.41
CA ALA A 110 1.31 2.04 -10.28
C ALA A 110 2.45 2.65 -9.47
N PHE A 111 3.67 2.27 -9.79
CA PHE A 111 4.89 2.72 -9.13
C PHE A 111 5.92 3.19 -10.16
N ASP A 112 6.64 4.24 -9.80
CA ASP A 112 7.88 4.61 -10.47
C ASP A 112 9.04 3.92 -9.73
N GLY A 113 9.62 2.92 -10.37
CA GLY A 113 10.70 2.11 -9.78
C GLY A 113 12.07 2.74 -9.86
N GLY A 114 12.25 3.88 -10.56
CA GLY A 114 13.55 4.53 -10.76
C GLY A 114 14.62 3.57 -11.27
N GLY A 115 14.26 2.52 -12.01
CA GLY A 115 15.16 1.47 -12.50
C GLY A 115 15.62 0.45 -11.43
N LEU A 116 15.18 0.58 -10.18
CA LEU A 116 15.57 -0.33 -9.08
C LEU A 116 14.57 -1.47 -8.88
N LEU A 117 13.30 -1.21 -9.12
CA LEU A 117 12.26 -2.24 -9.06
C LEU A 117 12.31 -3.09 -10.32
N GLN A 118 12.07 -4.38 -10.14
CA GLN A 118 12.00 -5.33 -11.25
C GLN A 118 10.72 -6.15 -11.17
N PRO A 119 10.12 -6.52 -12.31
CA PRO A 119 9.00 -7.45 -12.34
C PRO A 119 9.34 -8.76 -11.62
N GLY A 120 8.38 -9.28 -10.86
CA GLY A 120 8.56 -10.49 -10.06
C GLY A 120 9.07 -10.26 -8.63
N MET A 121 9.37 -9.03 -8.23
CA MET A 121 9.67 -8.72 -6.84
C MET A 121 8.41 -8.79 -5.98
N PHE A 122 8.56 -9.28 -4.75
CA PHE A 122 7.52 -9.23 -3.72
C PHE A 122 7.74 -8.06 -2.78
N GLY A 123 6.65 -7.47 -2.32
CA GLY A 123 6.72 -6.33 -1.41
C GLY A 123 5.44 -6.12 -0.63
N ARG A 124 5.51 -5.20 0.32
CA ARG A 124 4.38 -4.75 1.14
C ARG A 124 3.94 -3.39 0.67
N ILE A 125 2.66 -3.25 0.39
CA ILE A 125 2.05 -1.99 0.01
C ILE A 125 1.33 -1.42 1.24
N ARG A 126 1.71 -0.22 1.63
CA ARG A 126 1.01 0.58 2.62
C ARG A 126 0.11 1.57 1.88
N ILE A 127 -1.16 1.56 2.19
CA ILE A 127 -2.17 2.45 1.60
C ILE A 127 -2.63 3.41 2.69
N GLU A 128 -2.51 4.71 2.45
CA GLU A 128 -3.02 5.75 3.33
C GLU A 128 -4.38 6.21 2.80
N TYR A 129 -5.46 5.78 3.44
CA TYR A 129 -6.82 6.01 2.93
C TYR A 129 -7.65 7.01 3.75
N ASP A 130 -7.24 7.32 4.99
CA ASP A 130 -7.91 8.33 5.79
C ASP A 130 -6.87 9.07 6.65
N GLN A 131 -6.80 10.40 6.51
CA GLN A 131 -5.95 11.26 7.31
C GLN A 131 -6.84 12.23 8.08
N ARG A 132 -6.83 12.12 9.41
CA ARG A 132 -7.55 13.02 10.29
C ARG A 132 -6.58 13.85 11.08
N ALA A 133 -6.44 15.12 10.69
CA ALA A 133 -5.43 16.04 11.22
C ALA A 133 -5.56 16.29 12.75
N ASN A 134 -6.73 16.14 13.34
CA ASN A 134 -6.98 16.44 14.76
C ASN A 134 -7.66 15.27 15.50
N ALA A 135 -7.37 14.04 15.12
CA ALA A 135 -7.90 12.88 15.81
C ALA A 135 -7.34 12.78 17.22
N LEU A 136 -8.22 12.63 18.22
CA LEU A 136 -7.80 12.28 19.56
C LEU A 136 -7.34 10.83 19.57
N VAL A 137 -6.10 10.58 19.92
CA VAL A 137 -5.52 9.23 19.96
C VAL A 137 -4.99 8.91 21.34
N ILE A 138 -5.10 7.63 21.72
CA ILE A 138 -4.54 7.09 22.95
C ILE A 138 -3.66 5.88 22.62
N PRO A 139 -2.66 5.56 23.43
CA PRO A 139 -1.93 4.30 23.30
C PRO A 139 -2.88 3.10 23.48
N ARG A 140 -2.77 2.10 22.62
CA ARG A 140 -3.56 0.87 22.73
C ARG A 140 -3.42 0.18 24.09
N THR A 141 -2.25 0.32 24.71
CA THR A 141 -1.97 -0.18 26.06
C THR A 141 -2.85 0.42 27.14
N ALA A 142 -3.48 1.57 26.91
CA ALA A 142 -4.41 2.19 27.85
C ALA A 142 -5.77 1.52 27.87
N LEU A 143 -6.18 0.81 26.82
CA LEU A 143 -7.47 0.14 26.74
C LEU A 143 -7.58 -0.99 27.77
N LEU A 144 -8.75 -1.13 28.38
CA LEU A 144 -9.06 -2.24 29.27
C LEU A 144 -9.40 -3.48 28.43
N GLU A 145 -8.88 -4.63 28.85
CA GLU A 145 -9.05 -5.94 28.19
C GLU A 145 -10.02 -6.83 29.01
N ASP A 146 -11.05 -6.24 29.60
CA ASP A 146 -11.98 -6.95 30.50
C ASP A 146 -13.16 -7.60 29.76
N GLY A 147 -13.12 -7.67 28.42
CA GLY A 147 -14.15 -8.31 27.59
C GLY A 147 -15.48 -7.55 27.49
N SER A 148 -15.61 -6.41 28.17
CA SER A 148 -16.73 -5.49 28.07
C SER A 148 -16.51 -4.46 26.93
N ALA A 149 -17.42 -3.49 26.82
CA ALA A 149 -17.26 -2.39 25.87
C ALA A 149 -15.92 -1.67 26.08
N PRO A 150 -15.27 -1.17 25.01
CA PRO A 150 -13.99 -0.47 25.09
C PRO A 150 -14.04 0.64 26.14
N ALA A 151 -13.08 0.64 27.05
CA ALA A 151 -13.01 1.60 28.13
C ALA A 151 -11.55 1.87 28.56
N VAL A 152 -11.35 2.97 29.27
CA VAL A 152 -10.08 3.32 29.92
C VAL A 152 -10.32 3.79 31.35
N TYR A 153 -9.25 3.83 32.15
CA TYR A 153 -9.27 4.57 33.39
C TYR A 153 -8.70 5.98 33.17
N THR A 154 -9.45 6.98 33.62
CA THR A 154 -9.01 8.37 33.76
C THR A 154 -8.83 8.70 35.24
N VAL A 155 -8.06 9.76 35.55
CA VAL A 155 -7.88 10.24 36.92
C VAL A 155 -8.72 11.50 37.10
N LYS A 156 -9.69 11.45 38.04
CA LYS A 156 -10.51 12.59 38.45
C LYS A 156 -10.42 12.75 39.98
N ALA A 157 -9.97 13.89 40.45
CA ALA A 157 -9.82 14.17 41.90
C ALA A 157 -9.10 13.04 42.67
N ASP A 158 -7.94 12.61 42.12
CA ASP A 158 -7.07 11.54 42.67
C ASP A 158 -7.75 10.17 42.79
N LYS A 159 -8.81 9.95 42.01
CA LYS A 159 -9.51 8.66 41.93
C LYS A 159 -9.56 8.17 40.50
N ALA A 160 -9.47 6.86 40.32
CA ALA A 160 -9.66 6.22 39.04
C ALA A 160 -11.14 6.23 38.68
N ALA A 161 -11.47 6.73 37.51
CA ALA A 161 -12.81 6.70 36.93
C ALA A 161 -12.78 5.92 35.62
N ARG A 162 -13.66 4.91 35.50
CA ARG A 162 -13.82 4.13 34.27
C ARG A 162 -14.65 4.93 33.28
N VAL A 163 -14.14 5.13 32.07
CA VAL A 163 -14.81 5.84 30.99
C VAL A 163 -14.96 4.93 29.79
N ALA A 164 -16.19 4.70 29.36
CA ALA A 164 -16.49 3.97 28.14
C ALA A 164 -16.14 4.82 26.92
N LEU A 165 -15.55 4.19 25.90
CA LEU A 165 -15.07 4.86 24.70
C LEU A 165 -15.79 4.37 23.45
N LYS A 166 -16.00 5.29 22.52
CA LYS A 166 -16.25 4.93 21.12
C LYS A 166 -14.94 5.05 20.37
N LEU A 167 -14.44 3.91 19.92
CA LEU A 167 -13.18 3.86 19.17
C LEU A 167 -13.41 4.14 17.70
N GLY A 168 -12.39 4.69 17.05
CA GLY A 168 -12.27 4.84 15.61
C GLY A 168 -11.24 3.90 15.03
N TYR A 169 -10.35 4.45 14.20
CA TYR A 169 -9.29 3.67 13.56
C TYR A 169 -8.17 3.30 14.53
N VAL A 170 -7.54 2.17 14.21
CA VAL A 170 -6.34 1.68 14.90
C VAL A 170 -5.15 1.82 13.96
N ASP A 171 -4.10 2.51 14.39
CA ASP A 171 -2.87 2.67 13.63
C ASP A 171 -1.67 2.24 14.50
N GLY A 172 -1.26 1.00 14.34
CA GLY A 172 -0.18 0.39 15.12
C GLY A 172 -0.48 0.37 16.61
N GLU A 173 0.30 1.15 17.38
CA GLU A 173 0.15 1.27 18.84
C GLU A 173 -0.87 2.33 19.29
N TRP A 174 -1.47 3.05 18.35
CA TRP A 174 -2.40 4.15 18.61
C TRP A 174 -3.82 3.78 18.22
N VAL A 175 -4.79 4.25 19.00
CA VAL A 175 -6.22 4.05 18.76
C VAL A 175 -6.91 5.40 18.78
N GLU A 176 -7.69 5.70 17.75
CA GLU A 176 -8.55 6.88 17.68
C GLU A 176 -9.70 6.76 18.68
N VAL A 177 -9.94 7.82 19.44
CA VAL A 177 -11.11 7.94 20.32
C VAL A 177 -12.07 8.97 19.71
N ARG A 178 -13.27 8.51 19.34
CA ARG A 178 -14.31 9.37 18.78
C ARG A 178 -15.20 10.01 19.83
N ASP A 179 -15.36 9.33 20.97
CA ASP A 179 -16.22 9.79 22.06
C ASP A 179 -15.77 9.17 23.39
N GLY A 180 -15.99 9.89 24.49
CA GLY A 180 -15.68 9.47 25.85
C GLY A 180 -14.53 10.22 26.51
N LEU A 181 -13.58 10.78 25.75
CA LEU A 181 -12.46 11.57 26.27
C LEU A 181 -12.37 12.94 25.60
N ARG A 182 -11.74 13.86 26.29
CA ARG A 182 -11.35 15.19 25.78
C ARG A 182 -9.82 15.31 25.70
N GLN A 183 -9.38 16.20 24.83
CA GLN A 183 -7.96 16.52 24.76
C GLN A 183 -7.45 17.02 26.10
N GLY A 184 -6.39 16.40 26.62
CA GLY A 184 -5.80 16.73 27.90
C GLY A 184 -6.28 15.87 29.08
N ASP A 185 -7.28 15.00 28.91
CA ASP A 185 -7.69 14.07 29.94
C ASP A 185 -6.54 13.07 30.24
N PRO A 186 -6.16 12.89 31.50
CA PRO A 186 -5.13 11.94 31.87
C PRO A 186 -5.67 10.50 31.75
N VAL A 187 -4.94 9.64 31.03
CA VAL A 187 -5.31 8.25 30.80
C VAL A 187 -4.27 7.33 31.43
N VAL A 188 -4.73 6.31 32.14
CA VAL A 188 -3.86 5.33 32.80
C VAL A 188 -3.34 4.32 31.79
N ILE A 189 -2.02 4.28 31.59
CA ILE A 189 -1.35 3.34 30.66
C ILE A 189 -0.72 2.14 31.39
N ALA A 190 -0.36 2.30 32.68
CA ALA A 190 0.26 1.24 33.47
C ALA A 190 -0.47 1.10 34.82
N GLY A 191 -0.43 -0.10 35.41
CA GLY A 191 -1.09 -0.39 36.70
C GLY A 191 -2.60 -0.62 36.61
N LYS A 192 -3.21 -0.59 35.42
CA LYS A 192 -4.66 -0.68 35.20
C LYS A 192 -5.29 -1.95 35.76
N ALA A 193 -4.55 -3.07 35.81
CA ALA A 193 -5.05 -4.35 36.31
C ALA A 193 -5.38 -4.36 37.81
N ALA A 194 -4.76 -3.48 38.57
CA ALA A 194 -4.98 -3.33 40.05
C ALA A 194 -6.08 -2.29 40.36
N LEU A 195 -6.56 -1.53 39.38
CA LEU A 195 -7.52 -0.44 39.58
C LEU A 195 -8.96 -0.95 39.47
N ARG A 196 -9.79 -0.37 40.34
CA ARG A 196 -11.24 -0.44 40.25
C ARG A 196 -11.80 0.98 40.23
N GLU A 197 -13.03 1.11 39.79
CA GLU A 197 -13.73 2.40 39.85
C GLU A 197 -13.70 2.98 41.27
N GLY A 198 -13.26 4.24 41.39
CA GLY A 198 -13.13 4.93 42.69
C GLY A 198 -11.84 4.64 43.46
N SER A 199 -10.96 3.78 42.96
CA SER A 199 -9.63 3.53 43.63
C SER A 199 -8.83 4.82 43.70
N ALA A 200 -8.25 5.09 44.90
CA ALA A 200 -7.31 6.19 45.05
C ALA A 200 -6.06 5.92 44.24
N VAL A 201 -5.63 6.90 43.45
CA VAL A 201 -4.45 6.80 42.57
C VAL A 201 -3.48 7.95 42.80
N GLN A 202 -2.21 7.62 42.79
CA GLN A 202 -1.16 8.61 42.74
C GLN A 202 -0.53 8.61 41.33
N VAL A 203 -0.56 9.75 40.67
CA VAL A 203 0.01 9.87 39.32
C VAL A 203 1.52 9.89 39.42
N ILE A 204 2.20 8.84 38.95
CA ILE A 204 3.64 8.74 38.84
C ILE A 204 4.01 9.05 37.37
N GLY A 205 4.64 10.21 37.14
CA GLY A 205 5.13 10.60 35.82
C GLY A 205 3.98 10.90 34.81
N ALA A 206 3.37 12.06 34.94
CA ALA A 206 2.56 12.61 33.87
C ALA A 206 3.48 12.90 32.67
N GLY A 207 3.64 11.92 31.79
CA GLY A 207 4.29 12.13 30.51
C GLY A 207 3.48 13.16 29.72
N ALA A 208 4.18 14.12 29.11
CA ALA A 208 3.57 15.08 28.19
C ALA A 208 2.68 14.33 27.20
N ALA A 209 1.50 14.89 26.90
CA ALA A 209 0.55 14.33 25.96
C ALA A 209 1.31 13.82 24.71
N ALA A 210 1.32 12.50 24.51
CA ALA A 210 2.01 11.89 23.37
C ALA A 210 1.23 12.26 22.10
N SER A 211 1.63 13.36 21.48
CA SER A 211 1.21 13.67 20.12
C SER A 211 1.93 12.69 19.20
N LYS A 212 1.18 12.03 18.30
CA LYS A 212 1.76 11.27 17.18
C LYS A 212 2.77 12.19 16.48
N PRO A 213 4.04 11.77 16.31
CA PRO A 213 4.96 12.57 15.54
C PRO A 213 4.37 12.75 14.13
N ALA A 214 4.21 14.01 13.69
CA ALA A 214 3.86 14.31 12.33
C ALA A 214 4.88 13.62 11.43
N ALA A 215 4.41 12.87 10.43
CA ALA A 215 5.26 12.26 9.45
C ALA A 215 6.14 13.36 8.84
N ALA A 216 7.45 13.30 9.13
CA ALA A 216 8.41 14.24 8.60
C ALA A 216 8.45 14.04 7.07
N THR A 217 7.87 15.00 6.36
CA THR A 217 8.11 15.20 4.94
C THR A 217 9.57 15.61 4.81
N GLN A 218 10.47 14.65 4.62
CA GLN A 218 11.82 14.97 4.16
C GLN A 218 11.71 15.38 2.69
N ALA A 219 11.68 16.70 2.46
CA ALA A 219 11.97 17.27 1.18
C ALA A 219 13.45 16.94 0.86
N ALA A 220 13.66 16.17 -0.20
CA ALA A 220 14.98 15.97 -0.78
C ALA A 220 15.45 17.28 -1.40
N GLN A 221 16.62 17.74 -1.00
CA GLN A 221 17.49 18.60 -1.80
C GLN A 221 18.32 17.72 -2.71
#